data_bf33f5ba1fe64426f1d7eda4bf2b1005
#
_entry.id   bf33f5ba1fe64426f1d7eda4bf2b1005
#
_cell.length_a   1.000
_cell.length_b   1.000
_cell.length_c   1.000
_cell.angle_alpha   90.00
_cell.angle_beta   90.00
_cell.angle_gamma   90.00
#
_symmetry.space_group_name_H-M   'P 1'
#
loop_
_entity.id
_entity.type
_entity.pdbx_description
1 polymer ?
#
loop_
_entity_poly.entity_id
_entity_poly.type
_entity_poly.pdbx_seq_one_letter_code
_entity_poly.pdbx_strand_id
1 'polypeptide(L)'
;MAEKVYQVRNIYKCIHEKAGEKKTFTVRVPGSKSITNRALLLSMLSDGDCVLKGALFSDDSRYLVQCIADLGFAITADEAAEEIRVRGLSGRIPQKEASVYVGSAGTAARFLTALLGLKEGVWHLDASEQMRRRPMEPLLACLKTLGTQVIYEGEEGHFPFTLIAKAEETAEEAGRENRRTVTVDIAHSSQFLSALLIASCCSGRNLDIRVQGTHGMAYIDMTVKMMEQFGIVPQRLEGVSEKAGDAGAGGFRMGQGCYRHQVYEIEPDVSAACYFYAMAALLGIEGRVQGVHYDSLQGDVEFLRILERMGCETKETPEGIVLHGPEKGKLMGVEADMHACSDQAITLAAIAPYADSPVTITGIGHIRYQESDRLAAIAQELTRIGIRVQTREDGLTIYPGQPCPGKIHTYDDHRMAMGFSLTGLRAEGIEIDDPGCCRKTFAQYFEVLD
;
A
#
# COMPACT_ATOMS: atom_id res chain seq x y z
N MET A 1 0.29 30.71 -0.85
CA MET A 1 -0.94 30.16 -0.23
C MET A 1 -0.61 29.87 1.22
N ALA A 2 -1.43 30.33 2.18
CA ALA A 2 -1.20 29.98 3.58
C ALA A 2 -1.20 28.46 3.74
N GLU A 3 -0.18 27.91 4.39
CA GLU A 3 -0.14 26.50 4.77
C GLU A 3 -1.44 26.18 5.52
N LYS A 4 -2.25 25.27 4.98
CA LYS A 4 -3.43 24.78 5.69
C LYS A 4 -2.92 23.88 6.81
N VAL A 5 -3.06 24.34 8.05
CA VAL A 5 -2.80 23.54 9.24
C VAL A 5 -4.14 23.03 9.75
N TYR A 6 -4.20 21.75 10.13
CA TYR A 6 -5.36 21.17 10.78
C TYR A 6 -5.09 21.04 12.28
N GLN A 7 -5.94 21.67 13.09
CA GLN A 7 -5.85 21.58 14.56
C GLN A 7 -6.71 20.41 15.04
N VAL A 8 -6.07 19.40 15.60
CA VAL A 8 -6.79 18.23 16.10
C VAL A 8 -7.53 18.59 17.38
N ARG A 9 -8.81 18.23 17.43
CA ARG A 9 -9.65 18.46 18.61
C ARG A 9 -9.47 17.33 19.62
N ASN A 10 -9.07 17.67 20.85
CA ASN A 10 -9.10 16.70 21.94
C ASN A 10 -10.55 16.41 22.36
N ILE A 11 -10.99 15.19 22.10
CA ILE A 11 -12.35 14.72 22.42
C ILE A 11 -12.40 13.76 23.61
N TYR A 12 -11.23 13.30 24.10
CA TYR A 12 -11.13 12.29 25.16
C TYR A 12 -11.90 12.69 26.43
N LYS A 13 -11.71 13.94 26.92
CA LYS A 13 -12.41 14.44 28.12
C LYS A 13 -13.93 14.45 27.92
N CYS A 14 -14.40 15.00 26.77
CA CYS A 14 -15.82 15.06 26.47
C CYS A 14 -16.48 13.69 26.43
N ILE A 15 -15.72 12.67 25.98
CA ILE A 15 -16.20 11.29 25.91
C ILE A 15 -16.38 10.70 27.32
N HIS A 16 -15.49 11.00 28.28
CA HIS A 16 -15.51 10.35 29.59
C HIS A 16 -16.19 11.18 30.70
N GLU A 17 -16.50 12.45 30.48
CA GLU A 17 -17.21 13.30 31.45
C GLU A 17 -18.73 13.02 31.51
N LYS A 18 -19.32 12.52 30.42
CA LYS A 18 -20.74 12.13 30.37
C LYS A 18 -20.90 10.67 30.79
N ALA A 19 -21.19 10.44 32.06
CA ALA A 19 -21.43 9.09 32.58
C ALA A 19 -22.72 8.47 32.00
N GLY A 20 -22.65 7.19 31.58
CA GLY A 20 -23.82 6.36 31.28
C GLY A 20 -24.17 6.16 29.81
N GLU A 21 -23.59 6.87 28.85
CA GLU A 21 -23.80 6.61 27.43
C GLU A 21 -22.68 5.71 26.85
N LYS A 22 -23.05 4.57 26.31
CA LYS A 22 -22.13 3.72 25.53
C LYS A 22 -21.79 4.48 24.24
N LYS A 23 -20.56 4.95 24.13
CA LYS A 23 -20.16 5.72 22.93
C LYS A 23 -19.65 4.75 21.87
N THR A 24 -20.29 4.81 20.73
CA THR A 24 -20.00 3.97 19.57
C THR A 24 -19.96 4.83 18.33
N PHE A 25 -19.17 4.43 17.36
CA PHE A 25 -19.26 4.97 16.01
C PHE A 25 -19.24 3.85 14.97
N THR A 26 -19.81 4.15 13.83
CA THR A 26 -19.70 3.31 12.62
C THR A 26 -19.21 4.18 11.49
N VAL A 27 -18.16 3.74 10.82
CA VAL A 27 -17.54 4.48 9.72
C VAL A 27 -17.43 3.62 8.48
N ARG A 28 -17.57 4.24 7.31
CA ARG A 28 -17.20 3.67 6.01
C ARG A 28 -15.89 4.30 5.57
N VAL A 29 -14.94 3.49 5.18
CA VAL A 29 -13.68 3.93 4.56
C VAL A 29 -13.75 3.74 3.05
N PRO A 30 -12.92 4.46 2.27
CA PRO A 30 -12.88 4.28 0.82
C PRO A 30 -12.38 2.88 0.44
N GLY A 31 -12.51 2.52 -0.83
CA GLY A 31 -11.96 1.29 -1.38
C GLY A 31 -10.44 1.23 -1.25
N SER A 32 -9.90 0.01 -1.16
CA SER A 32 -8.47 -0.22 -1.00
C SER A 32 -7.66 0.31 -2.19
N LYS A 33 -6.69 1.19 -1.91
CA LYS A 33 -5.75 1.69 -2.91
C LYS A 33 -4.96 0.55 -3.55
N SER A 34 -4.44 -0.35 -2.73
CA SER A 34 -3.60 -1.45 -3.19
C SER A 34 -4.35 -2.43 -4.08
N ILE A 35 -5.62 -2.70 -3.77
CA ILE A 35 -6.49 -3.56 -4.57
C ILE A 35 -6.95 -2.82 -5.82
N THR A 36 -7.39 -1.55 -5.74
CA THR A 36 -7.82 -0.75 -6.90
C THR A 36 -6.74 -0.71 -7.97
N ASN A 37 -5.49 -0.39 -7.61
CA ASN A 37 -4.40 -0.29 -8.58
C ASN A 37 -4.05 -1.64 -9.22
N ARG A 38 -4.11 -2.74 -8.46
CA ARG A 38 -3.91 -4.08 -9.01
C ARG A 38 -5.06 -4.48 -9.93
N ALA A 39 -6.29 -4.25 -9.50
CA ALA A 39 -7.49 -4.56 -10.27
C ALA A 39 -7.53 -3.80 -11.59
N LEU A 40 -7.13 -2.52 -11.61
CA LEU A 40 -6.98 -1.73 -12.84
C LEU A 40 -6.00 -2.39 -13.82
N LEU A 41 -4.82 -2.80 -13.35
CA LEU A 41 -3.83 -3.45 -14.21
C LEU A 41 -4.31 -4.83 -14.70
N LEU A 42 -4.89 -5.64 -13.81
CA LEU A 42 -5.46 -6.94 -14.15
C LEU A 42 -6.59 -6.80 -15.18
N SER A 43 -7.46 -5.80 -15.02
CA SER A 43 -8.57 -5.53 -15.92
C SER A 43 -8.10 -5.11 -17.31
N MET A 44 -7.10 -4.22 -17.44
CA MET A 44 -6.58 -3.84 -18.75
C MET A 44 -5.91 -5.02 -19.49
N LEU A 45 -5.39 -5.99 -18.73
CA LEU A 45 -4.78 -7.21 -19.27
C LEU A 45 -5.79 -8.35 -19.53
N SER A 46 -7.03 -8.20 -19.06
CA SER A 46 -8.10 -9.19 -19.18
C SER A 46 -8.65 -9.29 -20.60
N ASP A 47 -9.40 -10.36 -20.85
CA ASP A 47 -10.17 -10.56 -22.07
C ASP A 47 -11.56 -9.96 -21.91
N GLY A 48 -11.79 -8.80 -22.56
CA GLY A 48 -13.08 -8.13 -22.58
C GLY A 48 -13.30 -7.09 -21.47
N ASP A 49 -14.55 -6.72 -21.29
CA ASP A 49 -14.95 -5.63 -20.38
C ASP A 49 -14.92 -6.08 -18.93
N CYS A 50 -14.35 -5.26 -18.06
CA CYS A 50 -14.31 -5.44 -16.63
C CYS A 50 -14.84 -4.20 -15.91
N VAL A 51 -15.67 -4.40 -14.88
CA VAL A 51 -16.23 -3.35 -14.02
C VAL A 51 -15.64 -3.51 -12.62
N LEU A 52 -14.97 -2.48 -12.14
CA LEU A 52 -14.47 -2.40 -10.78
C LEU A 52 -15.44 -1.57 -9.94
N LYS A 53 -16.01 -2.14 -8.88
CA LYS A 53 -16.93 -1.47 -7.97
C LYS A 53 -16.28 -1.19 -6.62
N GLY A 54 -16.65 -0.10 -5.97
CA GLY A 54 -16.01 0.37 -4.74
C GLY A 54 -14.57 0.85 -4.97
N ALA A 55 -14.23 1.26 -6.18
CA ALA A 55 -12.89 1.70 -6.55
C ALA A 55 -12.50 2.98 -5.82
N LEU A 56 -11.22 3.08 -5.42
CA LEU A 56 -10.69 4.29 -4.84
C LEU A 56 -10.44 5.36 -5.91
N PHE A 57 -10.93 6.57 -5.66
CA PHE A 57 -10.66 7.77 -6.45
C PHE A 57 -9.70 8.70 -5.69
N SER A 58 -8.42 8.36 -5.70
CA SER A 58 -7.33 9.15 -5.13
C SER A 58 -6.41 9.66 -6.23
N ASP A 59 -5.45 10.51 -5.88
CA ASP A 59 -4.46 10.98 -6.85
C ASP A 59 -3.71 9.81 -7.49
N ASP A 60 -3.32 8.80 -6.71
CA ASP A 60 -2.60 7.61 -7.21
C ASP A 60 -3.43 6.82 -8.24
N SER A 61 -4.72 6.58 -7.97
CA SER A 61 -5.59 5.85 -8.90
C SER A 61 -5.94 6.67 -10.15
N ARG A 62 -6.12 8.00 -10.01
CA ARG A 62 -6.34 8.90 -11.16
C ARG A 62 -5.14 8.92 -12.10
N TYR A 63 -3.90 8.96 -11.57
CA TYR A 63 -2.71 8.84 -12.43
C TYR A 63 -2.69 7.51 -13.19
N LEU A 64 -3.03 6.39 -12.54
CA LEU A 64 -3.05 5.09 -13.23
C LEU A 64 -4.16 5.02 -14.28
N VAL A 65 -5.36 5.54 -14.00
CA VAL A 65 -6.46 5.65 -14.97
C VAL A 65 -6.04 6.46 -16.20
N GLN A 66 -5.37 7.61 -15.98
CA GLN A 66 -4.86 8.44 -17.07
C GLN A 66 -3.80 7.70 -17.88
N CYS A 67 -2.83 7.06 -17.25
CA CYS A 67 -1.82 6.26 -17.96
C CYS A 67 -2.45 5.14 -18.81
N ILE A 68 -3.50 4.47 -18.31
CA ILE A 68 -4.22 3.44 -19.06
C ILE A 68 -4.89 4.06 -20.31
N ALA A 69 -5.48 5.25 -20.17
CA ALA A 69 -6.05 5.99 -21.30
C ALA A 69 -4.97 6.42 -22.29
N ASP A 70 -3.82 6.92 -21.84
CA ASP A 70 -2.69 7.34 -22.68
C ASP A 70 -2.10 6.15 -23.47
N LEU A 71 -2.16 4.94 -22.92
CA LEU A 71 -1.80 3.70 -23.60
C LEU A 71 -2.85 3.25 -24.63
N GLY A 72 -3.97 3.98 -24.75
CA GLY A 72 -5.01 3.78 -25.76
C GLY A 72 -6.12 2.82 -25.37
N PHE A 73 -6.25 2.45 -24.09
CA PHE A 73 -7.35 1.62 -23.62
C PHE A 73 -8.65 2.42 -23.47
N ALA A 74 -9.78 1.78 -23.75
CA ALA A 74 -11.09 2.33 -23.40
C ALA A 74 -11.30 2.15 -21.89
N ILE A 75 -11.34 3.27 -21.17
CA ILE A 75 -11.56 3.33 -19.73
C ILE A 75 -12.53 4.47 -19.41
N THR A 76 -13.46 4.21 -18.48
CA THR A 76 -14.36 5.22 -17.93
C THR A 76 -14.38 5.13 -16.42
N ALA A 77 -14.48 6.26 -15.76
CA ALA A 77 -14.46 6.37 -14.31
C ALA A 77 -15.64 7.23 -13.84
N ASP A 78 -16.46 6.66 -12.94
CA ASP A 78 -17.59 7.33 -12.30
C ASP A 78 -17.32 7.40 -10.79
N GLU A 79 -16.88 8.58 -10.33
CA GLU A 79 -16.55 8.79 -8.92
C GLU A 79 -17.80 8.73 -8.01
N ALA A 80 -18.96 9.16 -8.51
CA ALA A 80 -20.18 9.16 -7.72
C ALA A 80 -20.70 7.74 -7.46
N ALA A 81 -20.51 6.84 -8.43
CA ALA A 81 -20.83 5.43 -8.31
C ALA A 81 -19.68 4.59 -7.70
N GLU A 82 -18.51 5.19 -7.46
CA GLU A 82 -17.27 4.47 -7.10
C GLU A 82 -16.95 3.34 -8.10
N GLU A 83 -17.14 3.57 -9.40
CA GLU A 83 -17.04 2.55 -10.43
C GLU A 83 -16.04 2.94 -11.53
N ILE A 84 -15.20 1.98 -11.92
CA ILE A 84 -14.30 2.12 -13.07
C ILE A 84 -14.57 0.97 -14.02
N ARG A 85 -14.74 1.28 -15.32
CA ARG A 85 -14.90 0.30 -16.39
C ARG A 85 -13.69 0.32 -17.30
N VAL A 86 -13.10 -0.84 -17.55
CA VAL A 86 -11.94 -1.01 -18.40
C VAL A 86 -12.25 -2.06 -19.44
N ARG A 87 -11.98 -1.77 -20.71
CA ARG A 87 -11.99 -2.78 -21.76
C ARG A 87 -10.60 -3.38 -21.90
N GLY A 88 -10.42 -4.58 -21.40
CA GLY A 88 -9.19 -5.34 -21.53
C GLY A 88 -8.99 -5.87 -22.95
N LEU A 89 -7.72 -6.10 -23.33
CA LEU A 89 -7.33 -6.50 -24.67
C LEU A 89 -6.45 -7.76 -24.68
N SER A 90 -6.70 -8.69 -23.76
CA SER A 90 -5.97 -9.97 -23.64
C SER A 90 -4.45 -9.77 -23.59
N GLY A 91 -4.00 -8.78 -22.80
CA GLY A 91 -2.60 -8.44 -22.64
C GLY A 91 -1.97 -7.67 -23.79
N ARG A 92 -2.70 -7.25 -24.82
CA ARG A 92 -2.20 -6.36 -25.87
C ARG A 92 -2.28 -4.91 -25.43
N ILE A 93 -1.29 -4.11 -25.80
CA ILE A 93 -1.32 -2.65 -25.63
C ILE A 93 -1.67 -2.03 -26.98
N PRO A 94 -2.68 -1.12 -27.04
CA PRO A 94 -3.10 -0.51 -28.32
C PRO A 94 -2.00 0.30 -28.98
N GLN A 95 -1.27 1.10 -28.23
CA GLN A 95 -0.17 1.92 -28.73
C GLN A 95 1.13 1.11 -28.82
N LYS A 96 2.04 1.54 -29.69
CA LYS A 96 3.42 1.04 -29.78
C LYS A 96 4.45 2.05 -29.29
N GLU A 97 4.01 3.28 -29.09
CA GLU A 97 4.76 4.39 -28.52
C GLU A 97 3.81 5.23 -27.66
N ALA A 98 4.19 5.51 -26.43
CA ALA A 98 3.43 6.37 -25.54
C ALA A 98 4.32 7.01 -24.48
N SER A 99 3.87 8.17 -23.98
CA SER A 99 4.41 8.82 -22.79
C SER A 99 3.41 8.68 -21.66
N VAL A 100 3.87 8.21 -20.50
CA VAL A 100 3.04 8.05 -19.30
C VAL A 100 3.65 8.80 -18.14
N TYR A 101 2.82 9.54 -17.40
CA TYR A 101 3.22 10.27 -16.20
C TYR A 101 2.53 9.67 -14.98
N VAL A 102 3.30 9.01 -14.12
CA VAL A 102 2.77 8.24 -12.99
C VAL A 102 2.60 9.07 -11.70
N GLY A 103 2.92 10.36 -11.72
CA GLY A 103 2.84 11.22 -10.55
C GLY A 103 3.66 10.69 -9.38
N SER A 104 3.08 10.69 -8.17
CA SER A 104 3.68 10.10 -6.96
C SER A 104 3.24 8.65 -6.71
N ALA A 105 2.48 8.06 -7.63
CA ALA A 105 1.85 6.74 -7.48
C ALA A 105 2.87 5.60 -7.60
N GLY A 106 3.45 5.17 -6.48
CA GLY A 106 4.48 4.13 -6.44
C GLY A 106 4.04 2.80 -7.08
N THR A 107 2.77 2.42 -6.93
CA THR A 107 2.23 1.19 -7.53
C THR A 107 2.13 1.32 -9.05
N ALA A 108 1.56 2.43 -9.56
CA ALA A 108 1.48 2.69 -11.00
C ALA A 108 2.86 2.71 -11.64
N ALA A 109 3.85 3.36 -10.99
CA ALA A 109 5.22 3.44 -11.43
C ALA A 109 5.84 2.07 -11.68
N ARG A 110 5.76 1.15 -10.69
CA ARG A 110 6.35 -0.19 -10.81
C ARG A 110 5.59 -1.09 -11.76
N PHE A 111 4.26 -1.07 -11.68
CA PHE A 111 3.40 -1.93 -12.47
C PHE A 111 3.48 -1.62 -13.96
N LEU A 112 3.39 -0.33 -14.32
CA LEU A 112 3.52 0.06 -15.72
C LEU A 112 4.94 -0.14 -16.25
N THR A 113 5.97 0.12 -15.45
CA THR A 113 7.35 -0.16 -15.85
C THR A 113 7.56 -1.64 -16.19
N ALA A 114 7.09 -2.56 -15.35
CA ALA A 114 7.19 -4.00 -15.62
C ALA A 114 6.41 -4.39 -16.87
N LEU A 115 5.16 -3.93 -16.98
CA LEU A 115 4.31 -4.26 -18.11
C LEU A 115 4.91 -3.76 -19.42
N LEU A 116 5.24 -2.47 -19.48
CA LEU A 116 5.75 -1.82 -20.70
C LEU A 116 7.13 -2.36 -21.09
N GLY A 117 7.99 -2.68 -20.12
CA GLY A 117 9.27 -3.32 -20.38
C GLY A 117 9.18 -4.74 -20.94
N LEU A 118 8.03 -5.42 -20.75
CA LEU A 118 7.77 -6.74 -21.30
C LEU A 118 6.93 -6.71 -22.59
N LYS A 119 6.53 -5.54 -23.08
CA LYS A 119 5.70 -5.36 -24.27
C LYS A 119 6.42 -4.56 -25.34
N GLU A 120 6.41 -5.09 -26.56
CA GLU A 120 7.00 -4.44 -27.72
C GLU A 120 6.52 -2.99 -27.87
N GLY A 121 7.47 -2.06 -27.93
CA GLY A 121 7.21 -0.63 -28.11
C GLY A 121 8.32 0.27 -27.57
N VAL A 122 8.06 1.58 -27.66
CA VAL A 122 8.89 2.65 -27.10
C VAL A 122 8.06 3.40 -26.08
N TRP A 123 8.50 3.39 -24.83
CA TRP A 123 7.72 3.87 -23.70
C TRP A 123 8.50 4.92 -22.91
N HIS A 124 8.00 6.16 -22.91
CA HIS A 124 8.57 7.25 -22.13
C HIS A 124 7.86 7.34 -20.78
N LEU A 125 8.59 7.11 -19.71
CA LEU A 125 8.02 7.09 -18.36
C LEU A 125 8.60 8.23 -17.53
N ASP A 126 7.72 9.03 -16.95
CA ASP A 126 8.09 10.11 -16.05
C ASP A 126 7.21 10.12 -14.78
N ALA A 127 7.68 10.84 -13.76
CA ALA A 127 7.08 10.85 -12.44
C ALA A 127 7.27 12.19 -11.73
N SER A 128 6.58 12.39 -10.60
CA SER A 128 6.78 13.53 -9.73
C SER A 128 8.19 13.51 -9.12
N GLU A 129 8.66 14.66 -8.64
CA GLU A 129 9.97 14.78 -8.00
C GLU A 129 10.12 13.81 -6.79
N GLN A 130 9.05 13.63 -6.00
CA GLN A 130 9.03 12.66 -4.91
C GLN A 130 9.25 11.23 -5.41
N MET A 131 8.62 10.85 -6.52
CA MET A 131 8.75 9.52 -7.09
C MET A 131 10.08 9.31 -7.81
N ARG A 132 10.65 10.36 -8.43
CA ARG A 132 11.97 10.32 -9.08
C ARG A 132 13.09 9.99 -8.09
N ARG A 133 12.94 10.33 -6.79
CA ARG A 133 13.91 9.99 -5.74
C ARG A 133 13.86 8.52 -5.30
N ARG A 134 12.81 7.79 -5.68
CA ARG A 134 12.60 6.39 -5.26
C ARG A 134 13.27 5.44 -6.23
N PRO A 135 14.02 4.43 -5.75
CA PRO A 135 14.77 3.52 -6.63
C PRO A 135 13.84 2.66 -7.48
N MET A 136 14.26 2.45 -8.73
CA MET A 136 13.63 1.56 -9.71
C MET A 136 14.58 0.46 -10.19
N GLU A 137 15.87 0.55 -9.85
CA GLU A 137 16.93 -0.31 -10.40
C GLU A 137 16.66 -1.81 -10.25
N PRO A 138 16.14 -2.36 -9.11
CA PRO A 138 15.91 -3.81 -9.03
C PRO A 138 14.95 -4.33 -10.11
N LEU A 139 13.94 -3.53 -10.47
CA LEU A 139 13.01 -3.86 -11.54
C LEU A 139 13.63 -3.67 -12.92
N LEU A 140 14.32 -2.56 -13.13
CA LEU A 140 14.96 -2.23 -14.40
C LEU A 140 16.08 -3.25 -14.75
N ALA A 141 16.82 -3.74 -13.76
CA ALA A 141 17.80 -4.81 -13.93
C ALA A 141 17.16 -6.10 -14.42
N CYS A 142 15.99 -6.49 -13.89
CA CYS A 142 15.23 -7.63 -14.39
C CYS A 142 14.82 -7.44 -15.84
N LEU A 143 14.32 -6.27 -16.20
CA LEU A 143 13.89 -5.96 -17.57
C LEU A 143 15.08 -5.94 -18.56
N LYS A 144 16.22 -5.37 -18.16
CA LYS A 144 17.47 -5.43 -18.95
C LYS A 144 17.91 -6.88 -19.21
N THR A 145 17.83 -7.75 -18.18
CA THR A 145 18.13 -9.18 -18.32
C THR A 145 17.19 -9.87 -19.30
N LEU A 146 15.93 -9.39 -19.40
CA LEU A 146 14.94 -9.89 -20.35
C LEU A 146 15.04 -9.24 -21.74
N GLY A 147 16.03 -8.37 -21.96
CA GLY A 147 16.34 -7.79 -23.26
C GLY A 147 15.70 -6.43 -23.53
N THR A 148 15.11 -5.80 -22.54
CA THR A 148 14.61 -4.41 -22.64
C THR A 148 15.78 -3.44 -22.55
N GLN A 149 15.88 -2.52 -23.52
CA GLN A 149 16.83 -1.41 -23.44
C GLN A 149 16.22 -0.32 -22.58
N VAL A 150 17.02 0.23 -21.65
CA VAL A 150 16.64 1.35 -20.78
C VAL A 150 17.53 2.53 -21.11
N ILE A 151 16.92 3.67 -21.43
CA ILE A 151 17.62 4.93 -21.68
C ILE A 151 17.22 5.89 -20.56
N TYR A 152 18.18 6.25 -19.70
CA TYR A 152 17.96 7.18 -18.61
C TYR A 152 18.06 8.62 -19.11
N GLU A 153 17.16 9.48 -18.66
CA GLU A 153 17.15 10.92 -18.94
C GLU A 153 17.64 11.74 -17.73
N GLY A 154 17.95 11.05 -16.62
CA GLY A 154 18.47 11.61 -15.37
C GLY A 154 19.40 10.65 -14.67
N GLU A 155 19.20 10.45 -13.37
CA GLU A 155 19.97 9.54 -12.54
C GLU A 155 19.68 8.07 -12.92
N GLU A 156 20.73 7.25 -13.05
CA GLU A 156 20.59 5.83 -13.36
C GLU A 156 19.79 5.11 -12.26
N GLY A 157 18.88 4.24 -12.69
CA GLY A 157 18.00 3.51 -11.77
C GLY A 157 16.79 4.30 -11.26
N HIS A 158 16.59 5.53 -11.77
CA HIS A 158 15.50 6.43 -11.37
C HIS A 158 14.73 6.99 -12.57
N PHE A 159 13.51 7.51 -12.33
CA PHE A 159 12.79 8.29 -13.33
C PHE A 159 13.51 9.62 -13.64
N PRO A 160 13.33 10.22 -14.85
CA PRO A 160 12.63 9.66 -16.01
C PRO A 160 13.52 8.73 -16.84
N PHE A 161 12.89 7.82 -17.56
CA PHE A 161 13.58 6.90 -18.48
C PHE A 161 12.68 6.46 -19.63
N THR A 162 13.32 6.04 -20.73
CA THR A 162 12.64 5.43 -21.88
C THR A 162 12.97 3.93 -21.91
N LEU A 163 11.91 3.09 -22.06
CA LEU A 163 12.04 1.67 -22.30
C LEU A 163 11.84 1.38 -23.77
N ILE A 164 12.77 0.61 -24.37
CA ILE A 164 12.64 0.11 -25.73
C ILE A 164 12.61 -1.43 -25.64
N ALA A 165 11.42 -1.99 -25.82
CA ALA A 165 11.21 -3.44 -25.78
C ALA A 165 10.87 -3.96 -27.18
N LYS A 166 11.53 -5.05 -27.59
CA LYS A 166 11.33 -5.69 -28.90
C LYS A 166 10.34 -6.85 -28.77
N ALA A 167 9.63 -7.15 -29.85
CA ALA A 167 8.87 -8.37 -29.95
C ALA A 167 9.83 -9.57 -29.78
N GLU A 168 9.40 -10.58 -29.04
CA GLU A 168 10.12 -11.86 -29.03
C GLU A 168 9.76 -12.69 -30.24
N GLU A 169 10.74 -13.48 -30.71
CA GLU A 169 10.47 -14.63 -31.59
C GLU A 169 9.55 -15.60 -30.83
N THR A 170 8.48 -16.00 -31.46
CA THR A 170 7.51 -16.93 -30.85
C THR A 170 8.19 -18.25 -30.47
N ALA A 171 7.72 -18.92 -29.41
CA ALA A 171 8.28 -20.20 -28.95
C ALA A 171 8.27 -21.27 -30.03
N GLU A 172 7.37 -21.17 -31.03
CA GLU A 172 7.31 -22.04 -32.22
C GLU A 172 8.49 -21.80 -33.18
N GLU A 173 8.95 -20.56 -33.33
CA GLU A 173 10.11 -20.19 -34.16
C GLU A 173 11.44 -20.58 -33.51
N ALA A 174 11.52 -20.55 -32.18
CA ALA A 174 12.73 -20.82 -31.39
C ALA A 174 12.98 -22.33 -31.16
N GLY A 175 12.00 -23.23 -31.38
CA GLY A 175 12.14 -24.68 -31.23
C GLY A 175 12.56 -25.20 -29.86
N ARG A 176 12.43 -24.38 -28.79
CA ARG A 176 12.83 -24.67 -27.41
C ARG A 176 11.78 -24.17 -26.41
N GLU A 177 11.70 -24.85 -25.26
CA GLU A 177 11.01 -24.34 -24.09
C GLU A 177 11.71 -23.04 -23.66
N ASN A 178 11.23 -21.90 -24.17
CA ASN A 178 11.86 -20.59 -24.02
C ASN A 178 11.54 -20.03 -22.59
N ARG A 179 12.08 -20.72 -21.59
CA ARG A 179 11.95 -20.30 -20.19
C ARG A 179 13.17 -19.46 -19.78
N ARG A 180 12.91 -18.25 -19.31
CA ARG A 180 13.95 -17.35 -18.80
C ARG A 180 13.85 -17.23 -17.29
N THR A 181 14.98 -17.03 -16.64
CA THR A 181 15.05 -16.80 -15.20
C THR A 181 15.54 -15.39 -14.93
N VAL A 182 14.85 -14.71 -14.02
CA VAL A 182 15.28 -13.41 -13.47
C VAL A 182 15.28 -13.47 -11.95
N THR A 183 16.14 -12.67 -11.32
CA THR A 183 16.19 -12.53 -9.87
C THR A 183 15.81 -11.10 -9.50
N VAL A 184 14.82 -10.92 -8.63
CA VAL A 184 14.36 -9.62 -8.16
C VAL A 184 14.66 -9.47 -6.68
N ASP A 185 15.31 -8.36 -6.31
CA ASP A 185 15.51 -7.97 -4.93
C ASP A 185 14.31 -7.13 -4.47
N ILE A 186 13.66 -7.59 -3.40
CA ILE A 186 12.48 -6.92 -2.80
C ILE A 186 12.82 -6.21 -1.48
N ALA A 187 14.08 -6.11 -1.08
CA ALA A 187 14.49 -5.50 0.18
C ALA A 187 13.95 -4.06 0.36
N HIS A 188 13.83 -3.31 -0.73
CA HIS A 188 13.31 -1.93 -0.71
C HIS A 188 11.83 -1.83 -1.09
N SER A 189 11.27 -2.80 -1.84
CA SER A 189 9.89 -2.77 -2.29
C SER A 189 9.39 -4.11 -2.83
N SER A 190 8.34 -4.65 -2.22
CA SER A 190 7.61 -5.81 -2.74
C SER A 190 6.86 -5.53 -4.05
N GLN A 191 6.69 -4.24 -4.41
CA GLN A 191 6.00 -3.85 -5.64
C GLN A 191 6.75 -4.30 -6.89
N PHE A 192 8.09 -4.46 -6.85
CA PHE A 192 8.87 -4.97 -7.96
C PHE A 192 8.45 -6.40 -8.35
N LEU A 193 8.33 -7.28 -7.36
CA LEU A 193 7.87 -8.65 -7.59
C LEU A 193 6.41 -8.69 -8.01
N SER A 194 5.53 -7.96 -7.33
CA SER A 194 4.10 -7.87 -7.70
C SER A 194 3.92 -7.42 -9.15
N ALA A 195 4.72 -6.44 -9.59
CA ALA A 195 4.69 -5.92 -10.96
C ALA A 195 5.11 -6.98 -11.99
N LEU A 196 6.21 -7.70 -11.71
CA LEU A 196 6.70 -8.77 -12.58
C LEU A 196 5.70 -9.93 -12.66
N LEU A 197 5.09 -10.34 -11.53
CA LEU A 197 4.09 -11.40 -11.50
C LEU A 197 2.91 -11.07 -12.41
N ILE A 198 2.29 -9.90 -12.24
CA ILE A 198 1.12 -9.50 -13.02
C ILE A 198 1.46 -9.39 -14.52
N ALA A 199 2.59 -8.79 -14.87
CA ALA A 199 2.95 -8.56 -16.26
C ALA A 199 3.42 -9.81 -17.00
N SER A 200 4.00 -10.78 -16.28
CA SER A 200 4.67 -11.94 -16.86
C SER A 200 3.75 -12.85 -17.67
N CYS A 201 2.53 -13.11 -17.20
CA CYS A 201 1.62 -14.06 -17.85
C CYS A 201 1.14 -13.59 -19.22
N CYS A 202 1.22 -12.30 -19.49
CA CYS A 202 0.86 -11.70 -20.78
C CYS A 202 2.08 -11.32 -21.62
N SER A 203 3.30 -11.66 -21.18
CA SER A 203 4.55 -11.21 -21.84
C SER A 203 4.93 -11.96 -23.10
N GLY A 204 4.31 -13.11 -23.37
CA GLY A 204 4.75 -14.04 -24.41
C GLY A 204 5.91 -14.96 -23.95
N ARG A 205 6.36 -14.86 -22.70
CA ARG A 205 7.54 -15.57 -22.15
C ARG A 205 7.16 -16.44 -20.95
N ASN A 206 7.71 -17.63 -20.87
CA ASN A 206 7.69 -18.43 -19.65
C ASN A 206 8.81 -17.94 -18.73
N LEU A 207 8.48 -17.48 -17.52
CA LEU A 207 9.45 -16.89 -16.59
C LEU A 207 9.52 -17.68 -15.29
N ASP A 208 10.74 -17.92 -14.80
CA ASP A 208 11.01 -18.24 -13.41
C ASP A 208 11.56 -16.98 -12.73
N ILE A 209 10.83 -16.48 -11.76
CA ILE A 209 11.18 -15.27 -11.02
C ILE A 209 11.72 -15.70 -9.66
N ARG A 210 13.04 -15.58 -9.46
CA ARG A 210 13.69 -15.82 -8.18
C ARG A 210 13.60 -14.57 -7.30
N VAL A 211 13.39 -14.76 -5.99
CA VAL A 211 13.17 -13.67 -5.05
C VAL A 211 14.31 -13.58 -4.06
N GLN A 212 14.89 -12.39 -3.91
CA GLN A 212 15.82 -12.07 -2.84
C GLN A 212 15.15 -11.13 -1.85
N GLY A 213 15.28 -11.43 -0.55
CA GLY A 213 14.60 -10.70 0.52
C GLY A 213 13.23 -11.30 0.86
N THR A 214 12.70 -10.87 2.00
CA THR A 214 11.42 -11.37 2.57
C THR A 214 10.41 -10.25 2.81
N HIS A 215 10.74 -9.04 2.35
CA HIS A 215 9.97 -7.85 2.67
C HIS A 215 8.62 -7.79 1.92
N GLY A 216 7.57 -7.41 2.65
CA GLY A 216 6.25 -7.10 2.08
C GLY A 216 5.54 -8.31 1.47
N MET A 217 5.76 -9.51 2.00
CA MET A 217 5.15 -10.74 1.50
C MET A 217 3.62 -10.69 1.51
N ALA A 218 2.99 -10.01 2.48
CA ALA A 218 1.54 -9.82 2.50
C ALA A 218 1.00 -9.14 1.22
N TYR A 219 1.72 -8.17 0.66
CA TYR A 219 1.34 -7.53 -0.61
C TYR A 219 1.59 -8.43 -1.82
N ILE A 220 2.55 -9.35 -1.73
CA ILE A 220 2.80 -10.36 -2.77
C ILE A 220 1.69 -11.40 -2.73
N ASP A 221 1.30 -11.87 -1.54
CA ASP A 221 0.19 -12.81 -1.36
C ASP A 221 -1.14 -12.21 -1.82
N MET A 222 -1.40 -10.93 -1.52
CA MET A 222 -2.53 -10.18 -2.10
C MET A 222 -2.49 -10.21 -3.63
N THR A 223 -1.32 -9.97 -4.23
CA THR A 223 -1.16 -9.99 -5.69
C THR A 223 -1.46 -11.36 -6.26
N VAL A 224 -0.91 -12.42 -5.67
CA VAL A 224 -1.13 -13.82 -6.09
C VAL A 224 -2.62 -14.18 -6.01
N LYS A 225 -3.26 -13.90 -4.88
CA LYS A 225 -4.69 -14.17 -4.69
C LYS A 225 -5.57 -13.41 -5.70
N MET A 226 -5.25 -12.13 -5.96
CA MET A 226 -5.97 -11.37 -6.99
C MET A 226 -5.75 -11.94 -8.39
N MET A 227 -4.53 -12.39 -8.72
CA MET A 227 -4.26 -13.08 -10.00
C MET A 227 -5.08 -14.37 -10.11
N GLU A 228 -5.19 -15.15 -9.03
CA GLU A 228 -6.03 -16.35 -8.96
C GLU A 228 -7.51 -16.03 -9.19
N GLN A 229 -8.03 -14.97 -8.56
CA GLN A 229 -9.39 -14.49 -8.78
C GLN A 229 -9.63 -14.06 -10.23
N PHE A 230 -8.61 -13.58 -10.93
CA PHE A 230 -8.62 -13.25 -12.35
C PHE A 230 -8.23 -14.45 -13.25
N GLY A 231 -8.13 -15.66 -12.70
CA GLY A 231 -7.97 -16.92 -13.43
C GLY A 231 -6.53 -17.34 -13.74
N ILE A 232 -5.51 -16.67 -13.16
CA ILE A 232 -4.10 -17.03 -13.34
C ILE A 232 -3.50 -17.44 -11.99
N VAL A 233 -2.99 -18.67 -11.91
CA VAL A 233 -2.38 -19.23 -10.70
C VAL A 233 -0.86 -19.27 -10.87
N PRO A 234 -0.09 -18.39 -10.20
CA PRO A 234 1.36 -18.48 -10.15
C PRO A 234 1.82 -19.75 -9.42
N GLN A 235 2.74 -20.50 -9.99
CA GLN A 235 3.31 -21.68 -9.34
C GLN A 235 4.46 -21.24 -8.42
N ARG A 236 4.34 -21.48 -7.10
CA ARG A 236 5.47 -21.24 -6.16
C ARG A 236 6.58 -22.25 -6.43
N LEU A 237 7.83 -21.76 -6.45
CA LEU A 237 9.02 -22.60 -6.54
C LEU A 237 9.52 -22.95 -5.13
N GLU A 238 10.05 -24.17 -4.95
CA GLU A 238 10.64 -24.62 -3.68
C GLU A 238 11.76 -23.66 -3.22
N GLY A 239 11.82 -23.42 -1.91
CA GLY A 239 12.74 -22.47 -1.27
C GLY A 239 12.07 -21.15 -0.89
N VAL A 240 10.80 -20.89 -1.23
CA VAL A 240 10.01 -19.84 -0.58
C VAL A 240 9.53 -20.40 0.76
N SER A 241 10.24 -20.08 1.84
CA SER A 241 9.79 -20.41 3.19
C SER A 241 8.54 -19.57 3.50
N GLU A 242 7.51 -20.21 4.06
CA GLU A 242 6.35 -19.49 4.62
C GLU A 242 6.69 -18.78 5.95
N LYS A 243 7.93 -18.96 6.45
CA LYS A 243 8.40 -18.35 7.69
C LYS A 243 9.38 -17.22 7.40
N ALA A 244 9.07 -16.03 7.90
CA ALA A 244 10.01 -14.93 7.95
C ALA A 244 11.33 -15.37 8.62
N GLY A 245 12.44 -15.26 7.88
CA GLY A 245 13.79 -15.54 8.42
C GLY A 245 14.65 -16.53 7.63
N ASP A 246 14.08 -17.36 6.75
CA ASP A 246 14.88 -18.26 5.93
C ASP A 246 15.27 -17.60 4.59
N ALA A 247 16.56 -17.32 4.41
CA ALA A 247 17.16 -16.79 3.18
C ALA A 247 17.23 -17.88 2.08
N GLY A 248 16.17 -18.64 1.88
CA GLY A 248 16.06 -19.64 0.82
C GLY A 248 15.62 -18.96 -0.48
N ALA A 249 16.39 -19.19 -1.57
CA ALA A 249 16.12 -18.67 -2.90
C ALA A 249 14.83 -19.29 -3.51
N GLY A 250 13.68 -18.87 -3.02
CA GLY A 250 12.40 -19.24 -3.57
C GLY A 250 11.96 -18.31 -4.70
N GLY A 251 10.78 -18.56 -5.26
CA GLY A 251 10.31 -17.71 -6.35
C GLY A 251 8.95 -18.13 -6.87
N PHE A 252 8.69 -17.71 -8.11
CA PHE A 252 7.46 -18.03 -8.81
C PHE A 252 7.77 -18.48 -10.25
N ARG A 253 7.06 -19.48 -10.67
CA ARG A 253 7.03 -19.92 -12.07
C ARG A 253 5.78 -19.36 -12.72
N MET A 254 6.00 -18.60 -13.80
CA MET A 254 4.95 -17.97 -14.57
C MET A 254 4.84 -18.65 -15.94
N GLY A 255 3.63 -19.12 -16.24
CA GLY A 255 3.24 -19.54 -17.59
C GLY A 255 2.52 -18.41 -18.32
N GLN A 256 2.20 -18.65 -19.60
CA GLN A 256 1.37 -17.73 -20.38
C GLN A 256 -0.10 -17.96 -20.08
N GLY A 257 -0.87 -16.88 -20.09
CA GLY A 257 -2.30 -16.91 -19.82
C GLY A 257 -2.97 -15.58 -20.10
N CYS A 258 -4.28 -15.57 -19.99
CA CYS A 258 -5.09 -14.38 -20.13
C CYS A 258 -5.96 -14.21 -18.87
N TYR A 259 -5.94 -13.05 -18.29
CA TYR A 259 -6.81 -12.70 -17.18
C TYR A 259 -8.26 -12.64 -17.65
N ARG A 260 -9.21 -12.97 -16.76
CA ARG A 260 -10.65 -12.95 -17.01
C ARG A 260 -11.40 -12.58 -15.76
N HIS A 261 -12.13 -11.48 -15.80
CA HIS A 261 -13.06 -11.10 -14.76
C HIS A 261 -14.03 -10.06 -15.32
N GLN A 262 -15.32 -10.18 -15.01
CA GLN A 262 -16.32 -9.25 -15.55
C GLN A 262 -16.68 -8.15 -14.55
N VAL A 263 -16.86 -8.50 -13.28
CA VAL A 263 -17.20 -7.56 -12.20
C VAL A 263 -16.34 -7.89 -11.01
N TYR A 264 -15.56 -6.93 -10.52
CA TYR A 264 -14.68 -7.08 -9.36
C TYR A 264 -15.06 -6.08 -8.27
N GLU A 265 -15.39 -6.60 -7.10
CA GLU A 265 -15.69 -5.78 -5.92
C GLU A 265 -14.38 -5.46 -5.18
N ILE A 266 -14.09 -4.17 -5.01
CA ILE A 266 -12.92 -3.69 -4.26
C ILE A 266 -13.26 -3.69 -2.77
N GLU A 267 -12.45 -4.36 -1.96
CA GLU A 267 -12.59 -4.32 -0.51
C GLU A 267 -12.37 -2.91 0.05
N PRO A 268 -13.00 -2.55 1.18
CA PRO A 268 -12.65 -1.35 1.93
C PRO A 268 -11.15 -1.32 2.27
N ASP A 269 -10.56 -0.14 2.33
CA ASP A 269 -9.13 0.02 2.65
C ASP A 269 -8.87 -0.27 4.14
N VAL A 270 -8.28 -1.43 4.43
CA VAL A 270 -7.96 -1.84 5.80
C VAL A 270 -6.91 -0.93 6.41
N SER A 271 -5.99 -0.38 5.60
CA SER A 271 -5.03 0.62 6.10
C SER A 271 -5.76 1.86 6.65
N ALA A 272 -6.79 2.33 5.92
CA ALA A 272 -7.62 3.44 6.38
C ALA A 272 -8.47 3.06 7.60
N ALA A 273 -8.99 1.82 7.64
CA ALA A 273 -9.76 1.30 8.76
C ALA A 273 -8.95 1.27 10.07
N CYS A 274 -7.65 0.98 9.99
CA CYS A 274 -6.76 0.89 11.15
C CYS A 274 -6.70 2.20 11.97
N TYR A 275 -6.84 3.36 11.33
CA TYR A 275 -6.89 4.64 12.07
C TYR A 275 -8.11 4.72 12.97
N PHE A 276 -9.27 4.27 12.49
CA PHE A 276 -10.52 4.29 13.27
C PHE A 276 -10.52 3.20 14.35
N TYR A 277 -9.96 2.03 14.09
CA TYR A 277 -9.76 1.02 15.14
C TYR A 277 -8.79 1.51 16.22
N ALA A 278 -7.70 2.17 15.83
CA ALA A 278 -6.78 2.79 16.78
C ALA A 278 -7.43 3.94 17.56
N MET A 279 -8.33 4.72 16.93
CA MET A 279 -9.15 5.74 17.60
C MET A 279 -10.05 5.10 18.67
N ALA A 280 -10.75 4.02 18.34
CA ALA A 280 -11.60 3.31 19.29
C ALA A 280 -10.79 2.76 20.48
N ALA A 281 -9.63 2.17 20.21
CA ALA A 281 -8.70 1.68 21.21
C ALA A 281 -8.20 2.80 22.14
N LEU A 282 -7.74 3.90 21.57
CA LEU A 282 -7.20 5.07 22.28
C LEU A 282 -8.25 5.74 23.16
N LEU A 283 -9.47 5.85 22.68
CA LEU A 283 -10.57 6.53 23.38
C LEU A 283 -11.32 5.59 24.33
N GLY A 284 -11.09 4.27 24.28
CA GLY A 284 -11.81 3.29 25.11
C GLY A 284 -13.30 3.21 24.78
N ILE A 285 -13.63 3.22 23.49
CA ILE A 285 -15.01 3.20 22.98
C ILE A 285 -15.18 2.04 21.98
N GLU A 286 -16.41 1.83 21.52
CA GLU A 286 -16.71 0.86 20.47
C GLU A 286 -16.62 1.54 19.09
N GLY A 287 -15.87 0.94 18.17
CA GLY A 287 -15.77 1.39 16.78
C GLY A 287 -16.02 0.26 15.80
N ARG A 288 -16.83 0.51 14.76
CA ARG A 288 -17.06 -0.40 13.65
C ARG A 288 -16.62 0.24 12.36
N VAL A 289 -15.88 -0.52 11.55
CA VAL A 289 -15.61 -0.15 10.16
C VAL A 289 -16.37 -1.09 9.23
N GLN A 290 -17.21 -0.51 8.38
CA GLN A 290 -18.12 -1.26 7.51
C GLN A 290 -17.36 -2.07 6.45
N GLY A 291 -17.73 -3.33 6.27
CA GLY A 291 -17.22 -4.22 5.23
C GLY A 291 -15.77 -4.68 5.42
N VAL A 292 -15.14 -4.39 6.56
CA VAL A 292 -13.81 -4.91 6.89
C VAL A 292 -13.96 -6.23 7.63
N HIS A 293 -13.32 -7.29 7.11
CA HIS A 293 -13.42 -8.66 7.63
C HIS A 293 -12.01 -9.27 7.80
N TYR A 294 -11.89 -10.35 8.60
CA TYR A 294 -10.61 -11.01 8.84
C TYR A 294 -10.07 -11.79 7.64
N ASP A 295 -10.93 -12.15 6.70
CA ASP A 295 -10.57 -12.81 5.44
C ASP A 295 -10.13 -11.84 4.34
N SER A 296 -10.00 -10.53 4.66
CA SER A 296 -9.49 -9.53 3.74
C SER A 296 -8.16 -9.95 3.10
N LEU A 297 -7.98 -9.63 1.84
CA LEU A 297 -6.71 -9.80 1.13
C LEU A 297 -5.58 -8.92 1.70
N GLN A 298 -5.93 -7.93 2.50
CA GLN A 298 -5.02 -6.90 3.00
C GLN A 298 -4.38 -7.33 4.32
N GLY A 299 -3.04 -7.50 4.34
CA GLY A 299 -2.30 -7.90 5.53
C GLY A 299 -2.43 -6.93 6.73
N ASP A 300 -2.86 -5.70 6.48
CA ASP A 300 -3.09 -4.70 7.53
C ASP A 300 -4.16 -5.14 8.56
N VAL A 301 -4.99 -6.13 8.26
CA VAL A 301 -5.96 -6.71 9.21
C VAL A 301 -5.26 -7.29 10.45
N GLU A 302 -4.00 -7.70 10.33
CA GLU A 302 -3.18 -8.19 11.46
C GLU A 302 -2.94 -7.09 12.53
N PHE A 303 -3.09 -5.82 12.19
CA PHE A 303 -3.04 -4.72 13.16
C PHE A 303 -4.08 -4.88 14.27
N LEU A 304 -5.23 -5.47 14.00
CA LEU A 304 -6.25 -5.76 15.01
C LEU A 304 -5.74 -6.73 16.09
N ARG A 305 -4.90 -7.70 15.71
CA ARG A 305 -4.26 -8.62 16.67
C ARG A 305 -3.28 -7.90 17.60
N ILE A 306 -2.63 -6.84 17.08
CA ILE A 306 -1.77 -6.00 17.93
C ILE A 306 -2.63 -5.22 18.92
N LEU A 307 -3.75 -4.63 18.48
CA LEU A 307 -4.68 -3.92 19.37
C LEU A 307 -5.32 -4.85 20.42
N GLU A 308 -5.62 -6.12 20.08
CA GLU A 308 -6.09 -7.12 21.05
C GLU A 308 -5.04 -7.34 22.14
N ARG A 309 -3.76 -7.46 21.78
CA ARG A 309 -2.64 -7.58 22.74
C ARG A 309 -2.46 -6.32 23.58
N MET A 310 -2.92 -5.18 23.11
CA MET A 310 -2.95 -3.92 23.87
C MET A 310 -4.20 -3.77 24.76
N GLY A 311 -5.05 -4.81 24.84
CA GLY A 311 -6.21 -4.86 25.73
C GLY A 311 -7.56 -4.55 25.07
N CYS A 312 -7.62 -4.49 23.74
CA CYS A 312 -8.87 -4.36 23.01
C CYS A 312 -9.55 -5.73 22.83
N GLU A 313 -10.84 -5.72 22.59
CA GLU A 313 -11.62 -6.89 22.18
C GLU A 313 -12.17 -6.65 20.76
N THR A 314 -12.05 -7.65 19.89
CA THR A 314 -12.63 -7.57 18.55
C THR A 314 -13.74 -8.60 18.36
N LYS A 315 -14.72 -8.24 17.55
CA LYS A 315 -15.81 -9.13 17.18
C LYS A 315 -16.16 -8.95 15.71
N GLU A 316 -16.11 -10.01 14.95
CA GLU A 316 -16.59 -10.00 13.58
C GLU A 316 -18.12 -10.08 13.52
N THR A 317 -18.70 -9.26 12.66
CA THR A 317 -20.15 -9.22 12.37
C THR A 317 -20.37 -9.21 10.86
N PRO A 318 -21.57 -9.48 10.35
CA PRO A 318 -21.86 -9.42 8.92
C PRO A 318 -21.59 -8.03 8.30
N GLU A 319 -21.66 -6.95 9.10
CA GLU A 319 -21.44 -5.59 8.63
C GLU A 319 -19.97 -5.15 8.75
N GLY A 320 -19.11 -5.98 9.31
CA GLY A 320 -17.69 -5.70 9.53
C GLY A 320 -17.22 -5.96 10.96
N ILE A 321 -15.93 -5.80 11.18
CA ILE A 321 -15.31 -5.99 12.50
C ILE A 321 -15.65 -4.81 13.41
N VAL A 322 -16.07 -5.13 14.64
CA VAL A 322 -16.26 -4.19 15.74
C VAL A 322 -15.09 -4.34 16.70
N LEU A 323 -14.46 -3.24 17.07
CA LEU A 323 -13.43 -3.19 18.09
C LEU A 323 -13.98 -2.47 19.33
N HIS A 324 -13.79 -3.07 20.49
CA HIS A 324 -14.04 -2.47 21.80
C HIS A 324 -12.70 -2.07 22.41
N GLY A 325 -12.48 -0.77 22.59
CA GLY A 325 -11.30 -0.26 23.28
C GLY A 325 -11.33 -0.62 24.78
N PRO A 326 -10.16 -0.73 25.44
CA PRO A 326 -10.10 -1.01 26.87
C PRO A 326 -10.68 0.16 27.68
N GLU A 327 -11.12 -0.12 28.92
CA GLU A 327 -11.73 0.90 29.76
C GLU A 327 -10.89 2.18 29.84
N LYS A 328 -11.49 3.31 29.48
CA LYS A 328 -10.84 4.63 29.42
C LYS A 328 -9.56 4.67 28.57
N GLY A 329 -9.49 3.80 27.53
CA GLY A 329 -8.33 3.75 26.64
C GLY A 329 -7.01 3.44 27.38
N LYS A 330 -7.03 2.59 28.39
CA LYS A 330 -5.85 2.12 29.10
C LYS A 330 -5.17 1.01 28.29
N LEU A 331 -4.36 1.43 27.33
CA LEU A 331 -3.62 0.53 26.47
C LEU A 331 -2.47 -0.12 27.22
N MET A 332 -2.23 -1.41 26.99
CA MET A 332 -1.04 -2.12 27.44
C MET A 332 0.11 -1.92 26.46
N GLY A 333 1.36 -1.86 26.96
CA GLY A 333 2.53 -1.90 26.08
C GLY A 333 2.66 -3.26 25.39
N VAL A 334 3.32 -3.25 24.23
CA VAL A 334 3.44 -4.43 23.38
C VAL A 334 4.78 -4.46 22.64
N GLU A 335 5.32 -5.66 22.42
CA GLU A 335 6.36 -5.90 21.41
C GLU A 335 5.67 -6.43 20.15
N ALA A 336 5.70 -5.67 19.06
CA ALA A 336 5.02 -5.97 17.82
C ALA A 336 6.00 -6.10 16.66
N ASP A 337 6.08 -7.30 16.08
CA ASP A 337 6.62 -7.47 14.74
C ASP A 337 5.53 -7.04 13.75
N MET A 338 5.82 -5.99 12.99
CA MET A 338 4.88 -5.40 12.05
C MET A 338 5.24 -5.69 10.59
N HIS A 339 6.01 -6.73 10.34
CA HIS A 339 6.39 -7.11 8.97
C HIS A 339 5.18 -7.32 8.04
N ALA A 340 4.09 -7.90 8.56
CA ALA A 340 2.86 -8.13 7.79
C ALA A 340 2.00 -6.89 7.58
N CYS A 341 2.09 -5.88 8.48
CA CYS A 341 1.29 -4.65 8.47
C CYS A 341 2.14 -3.39 8.72
N SER A 342 3.31 -3.33 8.12
CA SER A 342 4.31 -2.28 8.36
C SER A 342 3.83 -0.86 8.09
N ASP A 343 2.85 -0.71 7.23
CA ASP A 343 2.18 0.57 6.95
C ASP A 343 1.46 1.13 8.18
N GLN A 344 1.11 0.28 9.16
CA GLN A 344 0.47 0.66 10.42
C GLN A 344 1.46 1.02 11.53
N ALA A 345 2.77 1.00 11.28
CA ALA A 345 3.78 1.37 12.26
C ALA A 345 3.58 2.81 12.77
N ILE A 346 3.18 3.75 11.89
CA ILE A 346 2.88 5.13 12.27
C ILE A 346 1.64 5.19 13.16
N THR A 347 0.60 4.42 12.80
CA THR A 347 -0.66 4.35 13.58
C THR A 347 -0.41 3.84 14.98
N LEU A 348 0.37 2.74 15.13
CA LEU A 348 0.75 2.19 16.43
C LEU A 348 1.62 3.18 17.21
N ALA A 349 2.58 3.82 16.56
CA ALA A 349 3.48 4.78 17.17
C ALA A 349 2.73 6.02 17.71
N ALA A 350 1.69 6.48 17.02
CA ALA A 350 0.90 7.63 17.42
C ALA A 350 0.06 7.40 18.71
N ILE A 351 -0.35 6.15 18.97
CA ILE A 351 -1.10 5.79 20.17
C ILE A 351 -0.21 5.23 21.29
N ALA A 352 1.01 4.83 20.99
CA ALA A 352 1.96 4.24 21.93
C ALA A 352 2.26 5.09 23.18
N PRO A 353 2.31 6.44 23.12
CA PRO A 353 2.53 7.27 24.32
C PRO A 353 1.50 7.05 25.43
N TYR A 354 0.31 6.56 25.10
CA TYR A 354 -0.80 6.36 26.04
C TYR A 354 -0.86 4.95 26.62
N ALA A 355 0.09 4.08 26.27
CA ALA A 355 0.21 2.75 26.86
C ALA A 355 0.78 2.84 28.31
N ASP A 356 0.57 1.78 29.10
CA ASP A 356 1.05 1.68 30.48
C ASP A 356 2.54 1.31 30.58
N SER A 357 3.08 0.77 29.50
CA SER A 357 4.47 0.31 29.40
C SER A 357 5.00 0.50 27.96
N PRO A 358 6.33 0.36 27.72
CA PRO A 358 6.89 0.64 26.40
C PRO A 358 6.27 -0.18 25.28
N VAL A 359 6.11 0.46 24.12
CA VAL A 359 5.71 -0.19 22.86
C VAL A 359 6.94 -0.31 21.97
N THR A 360 7.31 -1.54 21.63
CA THR A 360 8.42 -1.85 20.72
C THR A 360 7.89 -2.35 19.40
N ILE A 361 8.30 -1.69 18.31
CA ILE A 361 7.92 -2.01 16.94
C ILE A 361 9.16 -2.52 16.22
N THR A 362 9.07 -3.68 15.57
CA THR A 362 10.14 -4.32 14.79
C THR A 362 9.64 -4.74 13.40
N GLY A 363 10.52 -5.20 12.53
CA GLY A 363 10.16 -5.65 11.18
C GLY A 363 9.83 -4.51 10.21
N ILE A 364 10.28 -3.28 10.48
CA ILE A 364 9.88 -2.08 9.73
C ILE A 364 11.05 -1.29 9.12
N GLY A 365 12.26 -1.84 9.05
CA GLY A 365 13.44 -1.12 8.51
C GLY A 365 13.24 -0.56 7.09
N HIS A 366 12.49 -1.27 6.27
CA HIS A 366 12.16 -0.90 4.88
C HIS A 366 11.24 0.32 4.72
N ILE A 367 10.50 0.74 5.77
CA ILE A 367 9.62 1.92 5.66
C ILE A 367 10.42 3.23 5.49
N ARG A 368 11.74 3.18 5.63
CA ARG A 368 12.66 4.29 5.33
C ARG A 368 12.67 4.68 3.85
N TYR A 369 12.34 3.75 2.96
CA TYR A 369 12.40 3.91 1.50
C TYR A 369 11.03 4.12 0.85
N GLN A 370 10.03 4.50 1.65
CA GLN A 370 8.68 4.73 1.17
C GLN A 370 8.44 6.21 0.77
N GLU A 371 7.30 6.79 1.10
CA GLU A 371 6.97 8.19 0.79
C GLU A 371 7.92 9.17 1.49
N SER A 372 8.31 8.83 2.71
CA SER A 372 9.32 9.50 3.53
C SER A 372 10.21 8.46 4.21
N ASP A 373 11.30 8.86 4.87
CA ASP A 373 11.93 8.00 5.90
C ASP A 373 10.99 7.96 7.11
N ARG A 374 9.97 7.08 7.04
CA ARG A 374 8.92 6.98 8.05
C ARG A 374 9.46 6.67 9.44
N LEU A 375 10.50 5.85 9.54
CA LEU A 375 11.09 5.50 10.83
C LEU A 375 11.75 6.73 11.48
N ALA A 376 12.51 7.50 10.70
CA ALA A 376 13.08 8.75 11.17
C ALA A 376 12.01 9.80 11.48
N ALA A 377 10.97 9.93 10.63
CA ALA A 377 9.87 10.85 10.81
C ALA A 377 9.08 10.55 12.10
N ILE A 378 8.73 9.28 12.37
CA ILE A 378 8.08 8.87 13.62
C ILE A 378 8.90 9.31 14.83
N ALA A 379 10.20 9.02 14.83
CA ALA A 379 11.08 9.34 15.95
C ALA A 379 11.21 10.86 16.16
N GLN A 380 11.30 11.63 15.08
CA GLN A 380 11.40 13.08 15.13
C GLN A 380 10.12 13.72 15.68
N GLU A 381 8.95 13.31 15.16
CA GLU A 381 7.68 13.93 15.54
C GLU A 381 7.26 13.54 16.96
N LEU A 382 7.47 12.30 17.41
CA LEU A 382 7.28 11.91 18.79
C LEU A 382 8.20 12.69 19.74
N THR A 383 9.48 12.85 19.37
CA THR A 383 10.43 13.66 20.16
C THR A 383 10.01 15.13 20.21
N ARG A 384 9.51 15.69 19.10
CA ARG A 384 9.00 17.08 19.01
C ARG A 384 7.89 17.36 20.01
N ILE A 385 6.99 16.40 20.23
CA ILE A 385 5.90 16.50 21.21
C ILE A 385 6.28 15.94 22.60
N GLY A 386 7.58 15.81 22.91
CA GLY A 386 8.09 15.47 24.23
C GLY A 386 8.08 13.97 24.59
N ILE A 387 7.87 13.09 23.64
CA ILE A 387 7.84 11.64 23.87
C ILE A 387 9.24 11.04 23.67
N ARG A 388 9.67 10.23 24.62
CA ARG A 388 10.94 9.49 24.54
C ARG A 388 10.83 8.34 23.54
N VAL A 389 11.75 8.31 22.57
CA VAL A 389 11.88 7.25 21.55
C VAL A 389 13.31 6.76 21.50
N GLN A 390 13.47 5.46 21.31
CA GLN A 390 14.75 4.82 21.02
C GLN A 390 14.65 4.14 19.65
N THR A 391 15.43 4.60 18.68
CA THR A 391 15.47 4.04 17.32
C THR A 391 16.47 2.88 17.22
N ARG A 392 16.16 1.93 16.34
CA ARG A 392 17.02 0.83 15.92
C ARG A 392 17.06 0.78 14.39
N GLU A 393 17.88 -0.06 13.81
CA GLU A 393 17.98 -0.23 12.35
C GLU A 393 16.62 -0.67 11.76
N ASP A 394 15.99 -1.66 12.39
CA ASP A 394 14.75 -2.32 11.93
C ASP A 394 13.52 -1.96 12.79
N GLY A 395 13.56 -0.88 13.56
CA GLY A 395 12.44 -0.57 14.42
C GLY A 395 12.67 0.55 15.41
N LEU A 396 11.79 0.66 16.39
CA LEU A 396 11.87 1.67 17.45
C LEU A 396 11.11 1.23 18.71
N THR A 397 11.51 1.79 19.84
CA THR A 397 10.81 1.64 21.13
C THR A 397 10.32 3.00 21.59
N ILE A 398 9.02 3.10 21.87
CA ILE A 398 8.34 4.32 22.33
C ILE A 398 7.99 4.13 23.79
N TYR A 399 8.34 5.10 24.60
CA TYR A 399 8.05 5.06 26.05
C TYR A 399 6.78 5.83 26.36
N PRO A 400 5.99 5.38 27.35
CA PRO A 400 4.81 6.11 27.83
C PRO A 400 5.14 7.56 28.19
N GLY A 401 4.22 8.46 27.90
CA GLY A 401 4.39 9.90 28.20
C GLY A 401 3.14 10.71 27.88
N GLN A 402 3.15 11.96 28.30
CA GLN A 402 2.11 12.92 27.95
C GLN A 402 2.60 13.80 26.80
N PRO A 403 2.01 13.69 25.59
CA PRO A 403 2.40 14.54 24.49
C PRO A 403 2.15 16.03 24.81
N CYS A 404 3.14 16.87 24.53
CA CYS A 404 3.05 18.32 24.61
C CYS A 404 2.42 18.90 23.34
N PRO A 405 1.82 20.11 23.42
CA PRO A 405 1.41 20.84 22.23
C PRO A 405 2.54 20.95 21.20
N GLY A 406 2.22 20.73 19.93
CA GLY A 406 3.21 20.80 18.87
C GLY A 406 2.62 20.61 17.48
N LYS A 407 3.34 21.14 16.49
CA LYS A 407 3.00 21.01 15.08
C LYS A 407 3.75 19.79 14.50
N ILE A 408 3.00 18.81 14.04
CA ILE A 408 3.49 17.60 13.39
C ILE A 408 3.79 17.90 11.92
N HIS A 409 4.99 17.61 11.47
CA HIS A 409 5.34 17.65 10.05
C HIS A 409 4.92 16.36 9.35
N THR A 410 4.24 16.50 8.23
CA THR A 410 3.71 15.35 7.49
C THR A 410 4.69 14.78 6.48
N TYR A 411 5.73 15.51 6.09
CA TYR A 411 6.72 15.08 5.09
C TYR A 411 6.09 14.70 3.74
N ASP A 412 4.95 15.34 3.38
CA ASP A 412 4.14 14.96 2.22
C ASP A 412 3.72 13.47 2.24
N ASP A 413 3.57 12.92 3.45
CA ASP A 413 3.17 11.54 3.71
C ASP A 413 1.82 11.50 4.43
N HIS A 414 0.80 11.02 3.71
CA HIS A 414 -0.57 10.92 4.22
C HIS A 414 -0.69 10.07 5.49
N ARG A 415 0.18 9.06 5.68
CA ARG A 415 0.15 8.22 6.88
C ARG A 415 0.65 8.96 8.10
N MET A 416 1.62 9.88 7.95
CA MET A 416 2.04 10.77 9.03
C MET A 416 0.88 11.69 9.46
N ALA A 417 0.17 12.30 8.50
CA ALA A 417 -0.97 13.15 8.79
C ALA A 417 -2.09 12.40 9.54
N MET A 418 -2.53 11.26 8.97
CA MET A 418 -3.64 10.47 9.54
C MET A 418 -3.24 9.79 10.85
N GLY A 419 -2.05 9.21 10.95
CA GLY A 419 -1.58 8.54 12.16
C GLY A 419 -1.45 9.50 13.34
N PHE A 420 -0.71 10.60 13.17
CA PHE A 420 -0.49 11.54 14.27
C PHE A 420 -1.72 12.39 14.65
N SER A 421 -2.76 12.45 13.80
CA SER A 421 -4.04 13.02 14.21
C SER A 421 -4.64 12.28 15.42
N LEU A 422 -4.39 10.97 15.53
CA LEU A 422 -4.85 10.16 16.67
C LEU A 422 -4.27 10.64 18.00
N THR A 423 -2.99 11.06 17.99
CA THR A 423 -2.36 11.61 19.20
C THR A 423 -3.12 12.82 19.73
N GLY A 424 -3.59 13.70 18.84
CA GLY A 424 -4.34 14.92 19.20
C GLY A 424 -5.74 14.65 19.74
N LEU A 425 -6.34 13.49 19.49
CA LEU A 425 -7.64 13.14 20.06
C LEU A 425 -7.61 13.05 21.60
N ARG A 426 -6.40 12.86 22.17
CA ARG A 426 -6.20 12.72 23.63
C ARG A 426 -5.21 13.74 24.22
N ALA A 427 -4.45 14.45 23.38
CA ALA A 427 -3.55 15.53 23.79
C ALA A 427 -4.05 16.88 23.28
N GLU A 428 -3.79 17.95 24.04
CA GLU A 428 -4.14 19.32 23.65
C GLU A 428 -3.07 19.91 22.72
N GLY A 429 -3.50 20.72 21.75
CA GLY A 429 -2.62 21.54 20.94
C GLY A 429 -1.75 20.78 19.93
N ILE A 430 -2.20 19.61 19.47
CA ILE A 430 -1.57 18.91 18.35
C ILE A 430 -2.12 19.48 17.04
N GLU A 431 -1.21 19.92 16.19
CA GLU A 431 -1.50 20.46 14.87
C GLU A 431 -0.85 19.58 13.80
N ILE A 432 -1.54 19.37 12.68
CA ILE A 432 -1.02 18.67 11.51
C ILE A 432 -0.74 19.70 10.43
N ASP A 433 0.50 19.81 9.99
CA ASP A 433 0.81 20.61 8.81
C ASP A 433 0.34 19.88 7.55
N ASP A 434 0.10 20.54 6.47
CA ASP A 434 -0.37 19.99 5.21
C ASP A 434 -1.31 18.76 5.31
N PRO A 435 -2.53 18.89 5.87
CA PRO A 435 -3.53 17.83 5.89
C PRO A 435 -3.95 17.41 4.47
N GLY A 436 -3.66 18.25 3.48
CA GLY A 436 -3.95 18.00 2.06
C GLY A 436 -3.19 16.82 1.45
N CYS A 437 -2.09 16.36 2.06
CA CYS A 437 -1.37 15.17 1.59
C CYS A 437 -2.22 13.90 1.66
N CYS A 438 -3.32 13.89 2.44
CA CYS A 438 -4.27 12.77 2.51
C CYS A 438 -5.02 12.49 1.20
N ARG A 439 -5.02 13.43 0.22
CA ARG A 439 -5.60 13.21 -1.12
C ARG A 439 -5.02 11.98 -1.83
N LYS A 440 -3.84 11.56 -1.42
CA LYS A 440 -3.17 10.39 -1.98
C LYS A 440 -3.92 9.07 -1.70
N THR A 441 -4.74 9.00 -0.64
CA THR A 441 -5.47 7.79 -0.25
C THR A 441 -6.88 8.04 0.27
N PHE A 442 -7.07 9.05 1.13
CA PHE A 442 -8.34 9.33 1.79
C PHE A 442 -8.55 10.84 1.92
N ALA A 443 -9.00 11.48 0.85
CA ALA A 443 -9.11 12.94 0.77
C ALA A 443 -10.02 13.54 1.87
N GLN A 444 -11.09 12.84 2.25
CA GLN A 444 -12.07 13.28 3.24
C GLN A 444 -11.72 12.83 4.67
N TYR A 445 -10.50 12.33 4.94
CA TYR A 445 -10.15 11.74 6.24
C TYR A 445 -10.46 12.67 7.42
N PHE A 446 -10.06 13.93 7.36
CA PHE A 446 -10.27 14.88 8.45
C PHE A 446 -11.73 15.29 8.62
N GLU A 447 -12.53 15.27 7.54
CA GLU A 447 -13.99 15.48 7.60
C GLU A 447 -14.70 14.31 8.29
N VAL A 448 -14.19 13.09 8.11
CA VAL A 448 -14.74 11.88 8.73
C VAL A 448 -14.26 11.74 10.17
N LEU A 449 -13.08 12.27 10.51
CA LEU A 449 -12.52 12.24 11.87
C LEU A 449 -13.26 13.19 12.83
N ASP A 450 -13.75 14.35 12.35
CA ASP A 450 -14.51 15.36 13.12
C ASP A 450 -15.95 14.91 13.43
#